data_4d0a9118fd3a6fb645a0b649c38d877c
#
_entry.id   4d0a9118fd3a6fb645a0b649c38d877c
#
_cell.length_a   1.000
_cell.length_b   1.000
_cell.length_c   1.000
_cell.angle_alpha   90.00
_cell.angle_beta   90.00
_cell.angle_gamma   90.00
#
_symmetry.space_group_name_H-M   'P 1'
#
loop_
_entity.id
_entity.type
_entity.pdbx_description
1 polymer ?
#
loop_
_entity_poly.entity_id
_entity_poly.type
_entity_poly.pdbx_seq_one_letter_code
_entity_poly.pdbx_strand_id
1 'polypeptide(L)'
;MRGCPFGAYFSSNSSTLPAAEATGNMTLRTNSIVYEVIYDELNKRATGVKIIDSESNLTYEFKAKIIFMCASTVPTTSILMQSKSNRFPNGLGNDSGELGHNIMDHHFQIGADATYDGFEDKYYTGRRPNGIYIPRFQNIGGKTKNTNFLRGYGYQGGASRTDWTKYVKEASYGEKLKQAVI
;
A
#
# COMPACT_ATOMS: atom_id res chain seq x y z
N MET A 1 -20.09 -2.35 -9.78
CA MET A 1 -18.66 -2.73 -9.84
C MET A 1 -18.59 -4.25 -9.92
N ARG A 2 -17.92 -4.78 -10.90
CA ARG A 2 -17.75 -6.24 -11.09
C ARG A 2 -16.53 -6.66 -10.27
N GLY A 3 -16.64 -7.71 -9.48
CA GLY A 3 -15.56 -8.14 -8.61
C GLY A 3 -15.81 -9.52 -8.00
N CYS A 4 -15.01 -9.91 -7.05
CA CYS A 4 -15.09 -11.21 -6.41
C CYS A 4 -16.31 -11.33 -5.48
N PRO A 5 -17.24 -12.27 -5.73
CA PRO A 5 -18.41 -12.49 -4.87
C PRO A 5 -18.05 -13.13 -3.52
N PHE A 6 -16.84 -13.69 -3.42
CA PHE A 6 -16.37 -14.40 -2.23
C PHE A 6 -15.60 -13.53 -1.24
N GLY A 7 -15.52 -12.22 -1.48
CA GLY A 7 -14.81 -11.30 -0.60
C GLY A 7 -13.28 -11.51 -0.55
N ALA A 8 -12.68 -12.04 -1.61
CA ALA A 8 -11.25 -12.36 -1.67
C ALA A 8 -10.32 -11.13 -1.69
N TYR A 9 -10.87 -9.93 -1.81
CA TYR A 9 -10.09 -8.70 -1.70
C TYR A 9 -9.83 -8.37 -0.23
N PHE A 10 -8.63 -8.71 0.22
CA PHE A 10 -8.17 -8.32 1.54
C PHE A 10 -7.76 -6.85 1.57
N SER A 11 -8.22 -6.12 2.58
CA SER A 11 -7.76 -4.78 2.93
C SER A 11 -8.05 -4.53 4.41
N SER A 12 -7.40 -3.54 4.99
CA SER A 12 -7.68 -3.13 6.37
C SER A 12 -9.16 -2.81 6.57
N ASN A 13 -9.76 -2.07 5.64
CA ASN A 13 -11.17 -1.68 5.70
C ASN A 13 -12.15 -2.86 5.60
N SER A 14 -11.74 -3.93 4.94
CA SER A 14 -12.63 -5.09 4.72
C SER A 14 -12.47 -6.20 5.74
N SER A 15 -11.40 -6.20 6.49
CA SER A 15 -11.03 -7.34 7.35
C SER A 15 -10.56 -6.91 8.75
N THR A 16 -9.37 -6.32 8.84
CA THR A 16 -8.72 -6.11 10.15
C THR A 16 -9.36 -5.01 10.98
N LEU A 17 -9.80 -3.91 10.38
CA LEU A 17 -10.47 -2.84 11.13
C LEU A 17 -11.83 -3.29 11.71
N PRO A 18 -12.73 -3.92 10.96
CA PRO A 18 -13.95 -4.46 11.54
C PRO A 18 -13.70 -5.49 12.64
N ALA A 19 -12.68 -6.34 12.49
CA ALA A 19 -12.32 -7.31 13.54
C ALA A 19 -11.78 -6.62 14.80
N ALA A 20 -10.97 -5.60 14.66
CA ALA A 20 -10.46 -4.83 15.78
C ALA A 20 -11.58 -4.03 16.48
N GLU A 21 -12.49 -3.43 15.73
CA GLU A 21 -13.65 -2.71 16.25
C GLU A 21 -14.55 -3.64 17.07
N ALA A 22 -14.79 -4.86 16.60
CA ALA A 22 -15.60 -5.86 17.29
C ALA A 22 -15.02 -6.26 18.66
N THR A 23 -13.74 -6.02 18.95
CA THR A 23 -13.14 -6.25 20.27
C THR A 23 -13.54 -5.22 21.32
N GLY A 24 -14.08 -4.06 20.91
CA GLY A 24 -14.36 -2.93 21.79
C GLY A 24 -13.09 -2.20 22.29
N ASN A 25 -11.89 -2.60 21.86
CA ASN A 25 -10.60 -2.04 22.32
C ASN A 25 -9.95 -1.12 21.29
N MET A 26 -10.65 -0.77 20.20
CA MET A 26 -10.14 0.12 19.17
C MET A 26 -10.89 1.45 19.18
N THR A 27 -10.14 2.52 19.03
CA THR A 27 -10.68 3.84 18.66
C THR A 27 -10.12 4.22 17.32
N LEU A 28 -10.96 4.29 16.30
CA LEU A 28 -10.60 4.78 14.97
C LEU A 28 -10.91 6.28 14.87
N ARG A 29 -9.90 7.08 14.60
CA ARG A 29 -10.05 8.50 14.31
C ARG A 29 -9.64 8.79 12.87
N THR A 30 -10.61 9.14 12.06
CA THR A 30 -10.41 9.60 10.69
C THR A 30 -10.01 11.09 10.65
N ASN A 31 -9.75 11.63 9.46
CA ASN A 31 -9.46 13.05 9.24
C ASN A 31 -8.30 13.60 10.09
N SER A 32 -7.34 12.73 10.44
CA SER A 32 -6.22 13.03 11.33
C SER A 32 -4.89 12.92 10.59
N ILE A 33 -4.30 14.05 10.28
CA ILE A 33 -3.02 14.13 9.58
C ILE A 33 -1.92 14.18 10.64
N VAL A 34 -1.23 13.05 10.85
CA VAL A 34 -0.07 13.00 11.73
C VAL A 34 1.09 13.73 11.06
N TYR A 35 1.70 14.67 11.73
CA TYR A 35 2.83 15.43 11.19
C TYR A 35 4.09 15.38 12.05
N GLU A 36 3.98 14.97 13.33
CA GLU A 36 5.10 14.93 14.25
C GLU A 36 4.93 13.80 15.28
N VAL A 37 6.02 13.12 15.60
CA VAL A 37 6.13 12.24 16.77
C VAL A 37 6.73 13.00 17.92
N ILE A 38 6.10 12.98 19.08
CA ILE A 38 6.55 13.68 20.30
C ILE A 38 7.65 12.83 20.95
N TYR A 39 8.86 13.39 21.05
CA TYR A 39 9.98 12.77 21.74
C TYR A 39 10.19 13.41 23.10
N ASP A 40 10.25 12.59 24.14
CA ASP A 40 10.57 12.97 25.50
C ASP A 40 12.08 12.80 25.73
N GLU A 41 12.80 13.91 25.85
CA GLU A 41 14.26 13.91 26.01
C GLU A 41 14.71 13.39 27.38
N LEU A 42 13.91 13.58 28.43
CA LEU A 42 14.22 13.09 29.78
C LEU A 42 14.14 11.58 29.86
N ASN A 43 13.05 11.02 29.34
CA ASN A 43 12.80 9.58 29.35
C ASN A 43 13.36 8.88 28.11
N LYS A 44 13.96 9.60 27.17
CA LYS A 44 14.61 9.12 25.94
C LYS A 44 13.70 8.19 25.11
N ARG A 45 12.44 8.59 24.92
CA ARG A 45 11.46 7.77 24.19
C ARG A 45 10.41 8.62 23.47
N ALA A 46 9.80 8.06 22.45
CA ALA A 46 8.60 8.61 21.86
C ALA A 46 7.40 8.41 22.81
N THR A 47 6.58 9.44 22.97
CA THR A 47 5.47 9.46 23.94
C THR A 47 4.11 9.74 23.33
N GLY A 48 4.06 10.14 22.06
CA GLY A 48 2.81 10.49 21.40
C GLY A 48 3.03 10.99 19.98
N VAL A 49 1.95 11.46 19.39
CA VAL A 49 1.96 12.11 18.08
C VAL A 49 1.16 13.40 18.11
N LYS A 50 1.53 14.33 17.23
CA LYS A 50 0.74 15.53 16.93
C LYS A 50 0.02 15.34 15.62
N ILE A 51 -1.22 15.75 15.57
CA ILE A 51 -2.06 15.70 14.39
C ILE A 51 -2.66 17.06 14.06
N ILE A 52 -3.00 17.24 12.79
CA ILE A 52 -3.92 18.27 12.33
C ILE A 52 -5.21 17.57 11.96
N ASP A 53 -6.31 18.03 12.50
CA ASP A 53 -7.64 17.62 12.08
C ASP A 53 -7.98 18.33 10.75
N SER A 54 -8.21 17.56 9.69
CA SER A 54 -8.38 18.11 8.34
C SER A 54 -9.74 18.83 8.12
N GLU A 55 -10.68 18.68 9.04
CA GLU A 55 -11.98 19.38 8.97
C GLU A 55 -11.94 20.72 9.72
N SER A 56 -11.41 20.69 10.93
CA SER A 56 -11.36 21.89 11.78
C SER A 56 -10.07 22.71 11.64
N ASN A 57 -9.02 22.13 11.03
CA ASN A 57 -7.65 22.66 11.00
C ASN A 57 -7.01 22.89 12.39
N LEU A 58 -7.58 22.29 13.42
CA LEU A 58 -7.02 22.35 14.77
C LEU A 58 -5.97 21.26 15.00
N THR A 59 -5.02 21.54 15.86
CA THR A 59 -3.99 20.57 16.24
C THR A 59 -4.33 19.88 17.55
N TYR A 60 -4.01 18.58 17.63
CA TYR A 60 -4.20 17.77 18.82
C TYR A 60 -2.98 16.90 19.10
N GLU A 61 -2.80 16.53 20.35
CA GLU A 61 -1.78 15.58 20.79
C GLU A 61 -2.43 14.30 21.32
N PHE A 62 -1.90 13.16 20.88
CA PHE A 62 -2.29 11.85 21.39
C PHE A 62 -1.09 11.15 21.99
N LYS A 63 -1.23 10.72 23.23
CA LYS A 63 -0.17 10.03 23.99
C LYS A 63 -0.35 8.51 23.88
N ALA A 64 0.77 7.78 23.73
CA ALA A 64 0.78 6.33 23.69
C ALA A 64 2.07 5.76 24.25
N LYS A 65 2.01 4.53 24.78
CA LYS A 65 3.20 3.78 25.23
C LYS A 65 4.02 3.24 24.07
N ILE A 66 3.36 2.86 22.97
CA ILE A 66 3.96 2.33 21.76
C ILE A 66 3.30 3.04 20.57
N ILE A 67 4.10 3.41 19.58
CA ILE A 67 3.66 4.10 18.37
C ILE A 67 4.12 3.27 17.17
N PHE A 68 3.18 2.83 16.33
CA PHE A 68 3.47 2.16 15.08
C PHE A 68 3.33 3.15 13.92
N MET A 69 4.44 3.39 13.23
CA MET A 69 4.47 4.28 12.06
C MET A 69 4.13 3.48 10.79
N CYS A 70 2.86 3.51 10.40
CA CYS A 70 2.33 2.74 9.27
C CYS A 70 1.80 3.64 8.14
N ALA A 71 2.37 4.83 7.98
CA ALA A 71 1.91 5.81 7.00
C ALA A 71 2.48 5.61 5.57
N SER A 72 3.10 4.44 5.29
CA SER A 72 3.87 4.17 4.07
C SER A 72 5.24 4.88 4.06
N THR A 73 6.09 4.54 3.11
CA THR A 73 7.51 4.93 3.10
C THR A 73 7.71 6.44 3.11
N VAL A 74 7.16 7.15 2.15
CA VAL A 74 7.37 8.61 2.00
C VAL A 74 6.72 9.40 3.12
N PRO A 75 5.43 9.19 3.47
CA PRO A 75 4.80 9.91 4.57
C PRO A 75 5.46 9.62 5.94
N THR A 76 5.83 8.36 6.23
CA THR A 76 6.53 8.03 7.47
C THR A 76 7.87 8.78 7.57
N THR A 77 8.64 8.79 6.48
CA THR A 77 9.90 9.54 6.41
C THR A 77 9.67 11.04 6.65
N SER A 78 8.67 11.62 6.00
CA SER A 78 8.30 13.03 6.19
C SER A 78 7.94 13.35 7.64
N ILE A 79 7.14 12.51 8.29
CA ILE A 79 6.77 12.68 9.70
C ILE A 79 8.03 12.65 10.59
N LEU A 80 8.91 11.67 10.37
CA LEU A 80 10.14 11.55 11.15
C LEU A 80 11.09 12.73 10.94
N MET A 81 11.24 13.22 9.70
CA MET A 81 12.05 14.40 9.39
C MET A 81 11.52 15.68 10.04
N GLN A 82 10.21 15.79 10.20
CA GLN A 82 9.56 16.90 10.88
C GLN A 82 9.60 16.78 12.41
N SER A 83 9.78 15.58 12.95
CA SER A 83 9.85 15.30 14.39
C SER A 83 11.21 15.67 14.96
N LYS A 84 11.48 16.96 15.07
CA LYS A 84 12.75 17.50 15.54
C LYS A 84 12.75 17.71 17.05
N SER A 85 13.92 17.55 17.65
CA SER A 85 14.18 17.85 19.07
C SER A 85 15.64 18.26 19.25
N ASN A 86 16.07 18.66 20.46
CA ASN A 86 17.49 18.90 20.71
C ASN A 86 18.33 17.65 20.48
N ARG A 87 17.81 16.47 20.82
CA ARG A 87 18.46 15.17 20.57
C ARG A 87 18.50 14.82 19.07
N PHE A 88 17.47 15.18 18.33
CA PHE A 88 17.31 14.85 16.90
C PHE A 88 17.05 16.10 16.05
N PRO A 89 18.03 16.99 15.88
CA PRO A 89 17.83 18.25 15.16
C PRO A 89 17.49 18.07 13.67
N ASN A 90 17.88 16.95 13.09
CA ASN A 90 17.66 16.60 11.67
C ASN A 90 16.55 15.57 11.47
N GLY A 91 15.67 15.37 12.47
CA GLY A 91 14.57 14.41 12.43
C GLY A 91 14.78 13.22 13.36
N LEU A 92 13.69 12.70 13.87
CA LEU A 92 13.69 11.62 14.85
C LEU A 92 14.35 10.35 14.29
N GLY A 93 15.36 9.84 15.00
CA GLY A 93 16.11 8.64 14.62
C GLY A 93 17.12 8.86 13.50
N ASN A 94 17.40 10.09 13.11
CA ASN A 94 18.34 10.40 12.01
C ASN A 94 19.78 10.63 12.51
N ASP A 95 20.27 9.79 13.39
CA ASP A 95 21.65 9.88 13.88
C ASP A 95 22.68 9.54 12.79
N SER A 96 22.32 8.68 11.84
CA SER A 96 23.17 8.28 10.72
C SER A 96 23.18 9.28 9.57
N GLY A 97 22.20 10.18 9.50
CA GLY A 97 21.96 11.05 8.34
C GLY A 97 21.27 10.37 7.16
N GLU A 98 20.88 9.10 7.29
CA GLU A 98 20.31 8.31 6.18
C GLU A 98 18.79 8.44 6.05
N LEU A 99 18.12 9.12 6.98
CA LEU A 99 16.68 9.30 6.91
C LEU A 99 16.31 10.14 5.66
N GLY A 100 15.48 9.57 4.79
CA GLY A 100 15.07 10.18 3.54
C GLY A 100 16.00 9.91 2.36
N HIS A 101 17.04 9.11 2.56
CA HIS A 101 17.97 8.68 1.52
C HIS A 101 17.69 7.21 1.10
N ASN A 102 18.29 6.80 -0.03
CA ASN A 102 18.33 5.41 -0.49
C ASN A 102 16.95 4.78 -0.72
N ILE A 103 15.98 5.55 -1.16
CA ILE A 103 14.66 5.01 -1.56
C ILE A 103 14.84 4.12 -2.78
N MET A 104 14.38 2.87 -2.66
CA MET A 104 14.34 1.92 -3.76
C MET A 104 12.89 1.53 -4.04
N ASP A 105 12.53 1.56 -5.31
CA ASP A 105 11.25 1.04 -5.79
C ASP A 105 11.43 -0.38 -6.37
N HIS A 106 10.32 -1.01 -6.71
CA HIS A 106 10.32 -2.30 -7.37
C HIS A 106 10.93 -2.23 -8.77
N HIS A 107 11.62 -3.29 -9.16
CA HIS A 107 12.06 -3.48 -10.52
C HIS A 107 10.88 -4.01 -11.36
N PHE A 108 10.01 -3.13 -11.87
CA PHE A 108 8.70 -3.49 -12.41
C PHE A 108 8.54 -3.28 -13.92
N GLN A 109 9.57 -2.85 -14.64
CA GLN A 109 9.49 -2.58 -16.08
C GLN A 109 9.63 -3.83 -16.95
N ILE A 110 9.79 -4.99 -16.37
CA ILE A 110 9.84 -6.26 -17.08
C ILE A 110 8.54 -7.01 -16.81
N GLY A 111 7.74 -7.18 -17.84
CA GLY A 111 6.43 -7.82 -17.73
C GLY A 111 6.03 -8.53 -19.02
N ALA A 112 4.93 -9.24 -18.96
CA ALA A 112 4.25 -9.82 -20.09
C ALA A 112 2.75 -9.66 -19.89
N ASP A 113 2.07 -9.29 -20.95
CA ASP A 113 0.62 -9.23 -21.01
C ASP A 113 0.13 -10.32 -21.95
N ALA A 114 -1.02 -10.90 -21.65
CA ALA A 114 -1.67 -11.91 -22.46
C ALA A 114 -3.17 -11.70 -22.46
N THR A 115 -3.81 -12.09 -23.55
CA THR A 115 -5.25 -12.25 -23.64
C THR A 115 -5.61 -13.70 -23.42
N TYR A 116 -6.76 -13.94 -22.84
CA TYR A 116 -7.29 -15.28 -22.64
C TYR A 116 -8.72 -15.34 -23.21
N ASP A 117 -8.94 -16.28 -24.10
CA ASP A 117 -10.24 -16.55 -24.70
C ASP A 117 -11.08 -17.40 -23.74
N GLY A 118 -12.37 -17.14 -23.68
CA GLY A 118 -13.28 -17.79 -22.76
C GLY A 118 -13.66 -16.91 -21.56
N PHE A 119 -14.58 -17.37 -20.77
CA PHE A 119 -15.19 -16.65 -19.66
C PHE A 119 -15.99 -15.40 -20.04
N GLU A 120 -16.38 -15.25 -21.29
CA GLU A 120 -17.16 -14.12 -21.79
C GLU A 120 -18.52 -14.04 -21.11
N ASP A 121 -19.08 -15.17 -20.73
CA ASP A 121 -20.35 -15.34 -20.02
C ASP A 121 -20.21 -15.26 -18.48
N LYS A 122 -18.99 -15.21 -17.95
CA LYS A 122 -18.74 -15.22 -16.52
C LYS A 122 -18.57 -13.79 -15.96
N TYR A 123 -19.63 -13.29 -15.39
CA TYR A 123 -19.65 -11.98 -14.74
C TYR A 123 -19.95 -12.13 -13.26
N TYR A 124 -19.08 -11.55 -12.46
CA TYR A 124 -19.26 -11.52 -11.02
C TYR A 124 -19.42 -10.07 -10.53
N THR A 125 -20.27 -9.90 -9.55
CA THR A 125 -20.41 -8.62 -8.82
C THR A 125 -19.81 -8.76 -7.43
N GLY A 126 -19.20 -7.71 -6.92
CA GLY A 126 -18.57 -7.74 -5.61
C GLY A 126 -17.35 -6.85 -5.56
N ARG A 127 -16.51 -7.03 -4.54
CA ARG A 127 -15.24 -6.31 -4.43
C ARG A 127 -14.26 -6.84 -5.48
N ARG A 128 -13.35 -5.98 -5.97
CA ARG A 128 -12.30 -6.41 -6.89
C ARG A 128 -11.45 -7.49 -6.20
N PRO A 129 -10.99 -8.52 -6.94
CA PRO A 129 -10.08 -9.51 -6.38
C PRO A 129 -8.69 -8.89 -6.12
N ASN A 130 -7.91 -9.55 -5.27
CA ASN A 130 -6.48 -9.31 -5.16
C ASN A 130 -5.76 -9.76 -6.44
N GLY A 131 -4.52 -9.26 -6.60
CA GLY A 131 -3.63 -9.73 -7.64
C GLY A 131 -3.13 -11.16 -7.41
N ILE A 132 -2.25 -11.58 -8.29
CA ILE A 132 -1.60 -12.89 -8.25
C ILE A 132 -0.12 -12.65 -7.94
N TYR A 133 0.46 -13.48 -7.05
CA TYR A 133 1.89 -13.53 -6.82
C TYR A 133 2.39 -14.96 -6.99
N ILE A 134 3.36 -15.16 -7.87
CA ILE A 134 3.94 -16.46 -8.17
C ILE A 134 5.44 -16.42 -7.81
N PRO A 135 5.83 -17.00 -6.67
CA PRO A 135 7.24 -17.07 -6.30
C PRO A 135 7.96 -18.11 -7.17
N ARG A 136 9.16 -17.80 -7.60
CA ARG A 136 9.96 -18.71 -8.44
C ARG A 136 10.90 -19.63 -7.65
N PHE A 137 11.10 -19.36 -6.37
CA PHE A 137 11.93 -20.20 -5.49
C PHE A 137 13.35 -20.50 -6.05
N GLN A 138 13.93 -19.54 -6.77
CA GLN A 138 15.30 -19.68 -7.29
C GLN A 138 16.32 -19.21 -6.27
N ASN A 139 17.51 -19.80 -6.29
CA ASN A 139 18.65 -19.45 -5.42
C ASN A 139 18.35 -19.52 -3.91
N ILE A 140 17.42 -20.36 -3.48
CA ILE A 140 17.09 -20.60 -2.06
C ILE A 140 18.05 -21.62 -1.44
N GLY A 141 18.58 -22.53 -2.26
CA GLY A 141 19.52 -23.56 -1.83
C GLY A 141 20.23 -24.20 -3.01
N GLY A 142 21.14 -25.13 -2.74
CA GLY A 142 21.97 -25.74 -3.78
C GLY A 142 21.20 -26.33 -4.97
N LYS A 143 20.04 -26.93 -4.70
CA LYS A 143 19.17 -27.54 -5.75
C LYS A 143 18.49 -26.53 -6.67
N THR A 144 18.30 -25.30 -6.21
CA THR A 144 17.63 -24.24 -6.97
C THR A 144 18.59 -23.19 -7.49
N LYS A 145 19.91 -23.45 -7.38
CA LYS A 145 20.96 -22.52 -7.80
C LYS A 145 20.91 -22.26 -9.29
N ASN A 146 20.88 -20.98 -9.65
CA ASN A 146 21.01 -20.50 -11.01
C ASN A 146 22.29 -19.69 -11.15
N THR A 147 23.01 -19.86 -12.25
CA THR A 147 24.29 -19.17 -12.51
C THR A 147 24.11 -17.85 -13.25
N ASN A 148 22.94 -17.63 -13.87
CA ASN A 148 22.70 -16.47 -14.70
C ASN A 148 22.25 -15.23 -13.89
N PHE A 149 21.83 -15.42 -12.64
CA PHE A 149 21.44 -14.33 -11.75
C PHE A 149 21.60 -14.73 -10.28
N LEU A 150 21.75 -13.71 -9.45
CA LEU A 150 21.87 -13.85 -8.00
C LEU A 150 20.51 -13.72 -7.34
N ARG A 151 20.11 -14.41 -6.40
CA ARG A 151 18.82 -14.30 -5.67
C ARG A 151 17.63 -14.84 -6.46
N GLY A 152 16.49 -14.86 -5.82
CA GLY A 152 15.22 -15.27 -6.40
C GLY A 152 14.44 -14.07 -6.97
N TYR A 153 13.32 -14.40 -7.59
CA TYR A 153 12.35 -13.41 -8.05
C TYR A 153 10.94 -13.99 -7.99
N GLY A 154 9.95 -13.14 -8.13
CA GLY A 154 8.55 -13.52 -8.25
C GLY A 154 7.88 -12.78 -9.38
N TYR A 155 6.78 -13.33 -9.85
CA TYR A 155 5.87 -12.63 -10.73
C TYR A 155 4.73 -12.04 -9.90
N GLN A 156 4.44 -10.79 -10.14
CA GLN A 156 3.30 -10.10 -9.55
C GLN A 156 2.43 -9.59 -10.68
N GLY A 157 1.14 -9.85 -10.60
CA GLY A 157 0.24 -9.45 -11.66
C GLY A 157 -1.22 -9.61 -11.27
N GLY A 158 -2.08 -9.51 -12.25
CA GLY A 158 -3.51 -9.69 -12.10
C GLY A 158 -4.16 -9.95 -13.44
N ALA A 159 -5.42 -10.29 -13.42
CA ALA A 159 -6.25 -10.39 -14.59
C ALA A 159 -7.48 -9.49 -14.44
N SER A 160 -7.88 -8.84 -15.49
CA SER A 160 -9.07 -8.02 -15.51
C SER A 160 -9.74 -8.12 -16.88
N ARG A 161 -11.04 -7.90 -16.92
CA ARG A 161 -11.70 -7.68 -18.19
C ARG A 161 -11.30 -6.33 -18.74
N THR A 162 -11.23 -6.25 -20.05
CA THR A 162 -10.91 -5.00 -20.74
C THR A 162 -11.99 -3.97 -20.42
N ASP A 163 -11.56 -2.80 -20.02
CA ASP A 163 -12.47 -1.69 -19.79
C ASP A 163 -12.79 -1.01 -21.13
N TRP A 164 -14.06 -0.88 -21.43
CA TRP A 164 -14.55 -0.22 -22.65
C TRP A 164 -13.97 1.21 -22.82
N THR A 165 -13.61 1.88 -21.72
CA THR A 165 -13.05 3.24 -21.78
C THR A 165 -11.71 3.30 -22.50
N LYS A 166 -10.95 2.21 -22.55
CA LYS A 166 -9.73 2.12 -23.35
C LYS A 166 -9.99 2.29 -24.85
N TYR A 167 -11.14 1.89 -25.32
CA TYR A 167 -11.49 1.88 -26.74
C TYR A 167 -12.26 3.13 -27.19
N VAL A 168 -12.67 4.00 -26.27
CA VAL A 168 -13.42 5.22 -26.61
C VAL A 168 -12.63 6.15 -27.53
N LYS A 169 -11.30 6.15 -27.44
CA LYS A 169 -10.43 6.97 -28.28
C LYS A 169 -10.13 6.34 -29.64
N GLU A 170 -10.15 5.01 -29.74
CA GLU A 170 -9.75 4.26 -30.92
C GLU A 170 -10.96 3.78 -31.75
N ALA A 171 -12.04 3.41 -31.08
CA ALA A 171 -13.29 3.06 -31.70
C ALA A 171 -14.27 4.20 -31.50
N SER A 172 -14.86 4.72 -32.58
CA SER A 172 -15.82 5.79 -32.52
C SER A 172 -16.95 5.45 -31.49
N TYR A 173 -18.15 5.19 -31.88
CA TYR A 173 -19.27 4.85 -30.99
C TYR A 173 -20.19 3.82 -31.68
N GLY A 174 -21.20 3.36 -30.97
CA GLY A 174 -22.20 2.43 -31.50
C GLY A 174 -21.62 1.02 -31.71
N GLU A 175 -21.94 0.40 -32.82
CA GLU A 175 -21.59 -1.00 -33.11
C GLU A 175 -20.07 -1.23 -33.14
N LYS A 176 -19.30 -0.30 -33.66
CA LYS A 176 -17.82 -0.40 -33.70
C LYS A 176 -17.22 -0.46 -32.31
N LEU A 177 -17.68 0.39 -31.39
CA LEU A 177 -17.25 0.34 -30.00
C LEU A 177 -17.64 -0.98 -29.34
N LYS A 178 -18.85 -1.44 -29.59
CA LYS A 178 -19.34 -2.70 -29.04
C LYS A 178 -18.49 -3.89 -29.50
N GLN A 179 -18.18 -3.96 -30.79
CA GLN A 179 -17.33 -5.02 -31.37
C GLN A 179 -15.89 -4.98 -30.84
N ALA A 180 -15.37 -3.78 -30.54
CA ALA A 180 -14.01 -3.64 -29.99
C ALA A 180 -13.89 -4.04 -28.50
N VAL A 181 -15.02 -4.15 -27.79
CA VAL A 181 -15.07 -4.43 -26.33
C VAL A 181 -15.51 -5.89 -26.04
N ILE A 182 -16.09 -6.57 -27.02
CA ILE A 182 -16.44 -7.99 -26.91
C ILE A 182 -15.21 -8.84 -27.11
#